data_f701bc6c0d8015cc9867b5f5f92a2cc2
#
_entry.id   f701bc6c0d8015cc9867b5f5f92a2cc2
#
_cell.length_a   1.000
_cell.length_b   1.000
_cell.length_c   1.000
_cell.angle_alpha   90.00
_cell.angle_beta   90.00
_cell.angle_gamma   90.00
#
_symmetry.space_group_name_H-M   'P 1'
#
loop_
_entity.id
_entity.type
_entity.pdbx_description
1 polymer ?
#
loop_
_entity_poly.entity_id
_entity_poly.type
_entity_poly.pdbx_seq_one_letter_code
_entity_poly.pdbx_strand_id
1 'polypeptide(L)'
;MQTFPNRPRRRHVGRIGMAVRDDWQGKGAGTALMQATIDLADKWLNLTRLELEVYTDNEPAIRLYKKFGFTIEGTLARNSFRDGRYVDSYLMARLRQV
;
A
#
# COMPACT_ATOMS: atom_id res chain seq x y z
N MET A 1 -7.39 -0.12 -6.87
CA MET A 1 -6.08 -0.76 -7.03
C MET A 1 -5.70 -0.72 -8.51
N GLN A 2 -4.48 -0.38 -8.79
CA GLN A 2 -3.96 -0.36 -10.15
C GLN A 2 -3.25 -1.67 -10.46
N THR A 3 -3.51 -2.25 -11.63
CA THR A 3 -2.83 -3.45 -12.10
C THR A 3 -2.16 -3.15 -13.45
N PHE A 4 -1.31 -4.06 -13.91
CA PHE A 4 -0.50 -3.84 -15.10
C PHE A 4 -0.64 -5.01 -16.10
N PRO A 5 -1.85 -5.28 -16.62
CA PRO A 5 -2.09 -6.45 -17.44
C PRO A 5 -1.37 -6.42 -18.79
N ASN A 6 -1.04 -5.23 -19.28
CA ASN A 6 -0.37 -5.05 -20.56
C ASN A 6 1.16 -5.03 -20.45
N ARG A 7 1.70 -5.28 -19.25
CA ARG A 7 3.14 -5.33 -18.99
C ARG A 7 3.50 -6.72 -18.48
N PRO A 8 3.99 -7.63 -19.32
CA PRO A 8 4.21 -9.03 -18.91
C PRO A 8 5.06 -9.20 -17.65
N ARG A 9 6.04 -8.32 -17.46
CA ARG A 9 6.93 -8.40 -16.28
C ARG A 9 6.28 -7.89 -15.01
N ARG A 10 5.12 -7.23 -15.09
CA ARG A 10 4.44 -6.63 -13.95
C ARG A 10 2.99 -7.10 -13.79
N ARG A 11 2.57 -8.13 -14.50
CA ARG A 11 1.22 -8.66 -14.36
C ARG A 11 0.89 -9.14 -12.95
N HIS A 12 1.91 -9.58 -12.21
CA HIS A 12 1.78 -10.08 -10.85
C HIS A 12 1.72 -8.99 -9.80
N VAL A 13 1.78 -7.72 -10.20
CA VAL A 13 1.88 -6.58 -9.29
C VAL A 13 0.55 -5.83 -9.23
N GLY A 14 0.11 -5.53 -8.01
CA GLY A 14 -0.97 -4.59 -7.77
C GLY A 14 -0.43 -3.39 -7.00
N ARG A 15 -0.83 -2.19 -7.39
CA ARG A 15 -0.47 -0.97 -6.69
C ARG A 15 -1.70 -0.38 -6.01
N ILE A 16 -1.60 -0.21 -4.71
CA ILE A 16 -2.67 0.38 -3.92
C ILE A 16 -2.44 1.88 -3.86
N GLY A 17 -3.42 2.66 -4.30
CA GLY A 17 -3.39 4.09 -4.11
C GLY A 17 -3.48 4.44 -2.63
N MET A 18 -3.23 5.71 -2.27
CA MET A 18 -3.34 6.21 -0.90
C MET A 18 -4.80 6.20 -0.45
N ALA A 19 -5.36 5.01 -0.26
CA ALA A 19 -6.79 4.81 -0.17
C ALA A 19 -7.36 4.99 1.24
N VAL A 20 -6.52 4.90 2.28
CA VAL A 20 -7.00 5.01 3.65
C VAL A 20 -6.83 6.43 4.12
N ARG A 21 -7.94 7.17 4.18
CA ARG A 21 -7.96 8.51 4.71
C ARG A 21 -7.77 8.49 6.22
N ASP A 22 -7.16 9.53 6.75
CA ASP A 22 -6.90 9.66 8.19
C ASP A 22 -8.18 9.53 9.02
N ASP A 23 -9.31 10.07 8.54
CA ASP A 23 -10.58 10.01 9.22
C ASP A 23 -11.17 8.60 9.31
N TRP A 24 -10.68 7.66 8.53
CA TRP A 24 -11.16 6.26 8.54
C TRP A 24 -10.34 5.36 9.44
N GLN A 25 -9.10 5.74 9.74
CA GLN A 25 -8.12 4.84 10.38
C GLN A 25 -8.53 4.40 11.78
N GLY A 26 -9.18 5.23 12.56
CA GLY A 26 -9.58 4.87 13.91
C GLY A 26 -10.89 4.10 14.04
N LYS A 27 -11.56 3.77 12.93
CA LYS A 27 -12.90 3.21 12.91
C LYS A 27 -13.00 1.80 12.37
N GLY A 28 -11.88 1.14 12.13
CA GLY A 28 -11.85 -0.20 11.56
C GLY A 28 -12.11 -0.27 10.07
N ALA A 29 -12.49 0.84 9.42
CA ALA A 29 -12.76 0.87 7.99
C ALA A 29 -11.50 0.57 7.16
N GLY A 30 -10.36 1.08 7.60
CA GLY A 30 -9.08 0.81 6.93
C GLY A 30 -8.72 -0.65 6.96
N THR A 31 -8.95 -1.33 8.09
CA THR A 31 -8.69 -2.76 8.24
C THR A 31 -9.59 -3.56 7.30
N ALA A 32 -10.88 -3.26 7.27
CA ALA A 32 -11.83 -3.96 6.40
C ALA A 32 -11.51 -3.75 4.92
N LEU A 33 -11.16 -2.53 4.53
CA LEU A 33 -10.79 -2.21 3.16
C LEU A 33 -9.51 -2.94 2.75
N MET A 34 -8.52 -2.97 3.62
CA MET A 34 -7.26 -3.66 3.35
C MET A 34 -7.47 -5.16 3.22
N GLN A 35 -8.29 -5.76 4.10
CA GLN A 35 -8.59 -7.18 4.01
C GLN A 35 -9.29 -7.51 2.70
N ALA A 36 -10.26 -6.71 2.29
CA ALA A 36 -10.97 -6.92 1.03
C ALA A 36 -10.03 -6.80 -0.17
N THR A 37 -9.12 -5.84 -0.14
CA THR A 37 -8.13 -5.65 -1.21
C THR A 37 -7.19 -6.84 -1.31
N ILE A 38 -6.70 -7.35 -0.18
CA ILE A 38 -5.82 -8.51 -0.15
C ILE A 38 -6.56 -9.76 -0.65
N ASP A 39 -7.81 -9.96 -0.23
CA ASP A 39 -8.61 -11.09 -0.69
C ASP A 39 -8.83 -11.05 -2.20
N LEU A 40 -9.12 -9.88 -2.74
CA LEU A 40 -9.27 -9.70 -4.18
C LEU A 40 -7.96 -10.04 -4.91
N ALA A 41 -6.84 -9.54 -4.41
CA ALA A 41 -5.53 -9.77 -5.01
C ALA A 41 -5.15 -11.24 -4.98
N ASP A 42 -5.33 -11.91 -3.84
CA ASP A 42 -4.88 -13.28 -3.65
C ASP A 42 -5.80 -14.30 -4.34
N LYS A 43 -7.12 -14.10 -4.26
CA LYS A 43 -8.10 -15.13 -4.68
C LYS A 43 -8.59 -14.94 -6.09
N TRP A 44 -8.64 -13.71 -6.58
CA TRP A 44 -9.27 -13.41 -7.86
C TRP A 44 -8.32 -12.90 -8.94
N LEU A 45 -7.30 -12.11 -8.55
CA LEU A 45 -6.39 -11.49 -9.50
C LEU A 45 -5.03 -12.18 -9.55
N ASN A 46 -4.76 -13.10 -8.65
CA ASN A 46 -3.48 -13.82 -8.57
C ASN A 46 -2.28 -12.86 -8.55
N LEU A 47 -2.39 -11.80 -7.80
CA LEU A 47 -1.29 -10.85 -7.63
C LEU A 47 -0.38 -11.33 -6.51
N THR A 48 0.89 -11.48 -6.80
CA THR A 48 1.87 -11.97 -5.83
C THR A 48 2.64 -10.85 -5.14
N ARG A 49 2.49 -9.62 -5.65
CA ARG A 49 3.12 -8.44 -5.07
C ARG A 49 2.09 -7.32 -5.00
N LEU A 50 1.89 -6.78 -3.80
CA LEU A 50 1.13 -5.54 -3.60
C LEU A 50 2.07 -4.47 -3.10
N GLU A 51 2.05 -3.30 -3.71
CA GLU A 51 2.90 -2.19 -3.29
C GLU A 51 2.06 -0.95 -3.01
N LEU A 52 2.55 -0.12 -2.12
CA LEU A 52 1.92 1.15 -1.76
C LEU A 52 2.97 2.15 -1.28
N GLU A 53 2.58 3.41 -1.24
CA GLU A 53 3.38 4.47 -0.65
C GLU A 53 2.63 5.05 0.54
N VAL A 54 3.36 5.43 1.58
CA VAL A 54 2.80 6.04 2.78
C VAL A 54 3.76 7.09 3.29
N TYR A 55 3.23 8.22 3.77
CA TYR A 55 4.08 9.26 4.37
C TYR A 55 4.79 8.72 5.59
N THR A 56 6.07 9.11 5.77
CA THR A 56 6.90 8.60 6.85
C THR A 56 6.37 8.98 8.24
N ASP A 57 5.58 10.05 8.34
CA ASP A 57 4.98 10.50 9.60
C ASP A 57 3.60 9.89 9.88
N ASN A 58 3.09 9.08 8.99
CA ASN A 58 1.77 8.45 9.16
C ASN A 58 1.89 7.11 9.88
N GLU A 59 2.22 7.15 11.16
CA GLU A 59 2.46 5.94 11.96
C GLU A 59 1.26 5.00 12.03
N PRO A 60 0.02 5.47 12.20
CA PRO A 60 -1.13 4.56 12.22
C PRO A 60 -1.26 3.74 10.94
N ALA A 61 -1.06 4.37 9.78
CA ALA A 61 -1.12 3.67 8.50
C ALA A 61 0.03 2.67 8.36
N ILE A 62 1.24 3.05 8.75
CA ILE A 62 2.40 2.16 8.70
C ILE A 62 2.15 0.91 9.55
N ARG A 63 1.64 1.08 10.77
CA ARG A 63 1.31 -0.05 11.64
C ARG A 63 0.25 -0.94 11.02
N LEU A 64 -0.79 -0.35 10.42
CA LEU A 64 -1.83 -1.10 9.74
C LEU A 64 -1.25 -1.97 8.62
N TYR A 65 -0.43 -1.38 7.76
CA TYR A 65 0.16 -2.11 6.64
C TYR A 65 1.10 -3.23 7.11
N LYS A 66 1.92 -2.96 8.13
CA LYS A 66 2.77 -4.00 8.71
C LYS A 66 1.96 -5.17 9.27
N LYS A 67 0.80 -4.88 9.86
CA LYS A 67 -0.09 -5.91 10.38
C LYS A 67 -0.58 -6.85 9.28
N PHE A 68 -0.72 -6.35 8.06
CA PHE A 68 -1.13 -7.15 6.91
C PHE A 68 0.04 -7.73 6.13
N GLY A 69 1.26 -7.65 6.64
CA GLY A 69 2.41 -8.28 6.04
C GLY A 69 3.21 -7.40 5.08
N PHE A 70 2.91 -6.11 5.02
CA PHE A 70 3.72 -5.18 4.24
C PHE A 70 5.02 -4.86 4.98
N THR A 71 6.10 -4.73 4.22
CA THR A 71 7.41 -4.33 4.75
C THR A 71 7.91 -3.09 4.01
N ILE A 72 8.75 -2.31 4.68
CA ILE A 72 9.35 -1.13 4.07
C ILE A 72 10.48 -1.58 3.16
N GLU A 73 10.41 -1.21 1.89
CA GLU A 73 11.44 -1.52 0.90
C GLU A 73 12.36 -0.34 0.61
N GLY A 74 11.91 0.87 0.87
CA GLY A 74 12.74 2.03 0.63
C GLY A 74 12.07 3.30 1.09
N THR A 75 12.85 4.40 1.07
CA THR A 75 12.37 5.73 1.40
C THR A 75 12.47 6.61 0.17
N LEU A 76 11.36 7.25 -0.19
CA LEU A 76 11.28 8.17 -1.30
C LEU A 76 11.43 9.58 -0.73
N ALA A 77 12.64 10.12 -0.81
CA ALA A 77 12.94 11.44 -0.26
C ALA A 77 12.23 12.52 -1.07
N ARG A 78 11.63 13.49 -0.37
CA ARG A 78 10.93 14.62 -0.97
C ARG A 78 9.88 14.19 -1.99
N ASN A 79 9.19 13.09 -1.71
CA ASN A 79 8.23 12.51 -2.63
C ASN A 79 6.99 13.37 -2.84
N SER A 80 6.64 14.20 -1.86
CA SER A 80 5.45 15.06 -1.92
C SER A 80 5.73 16.41 -1.27
N PHE A 81 4.95 17.41 -1.68
CA PHE A 81 4.96 18.73 -1.06
C PHE A 81 3.64 18.93 -0.33
N ARG A 82 3.72 19.20 0.98
CA ARG A 82 2.54 19.31 1.84
C ARG A 82 2.77 20.37 2.90
N ASP A 83 1.81 21.28 3.05
CA ASP A 83 1.84 22.34 4.08
C ASP A 83 3.13 23.15 4.08
N GLY A 84 3.62 23.52 2.90
CA GLY A 84 4.80 24.33 2.75
C GLY A 84 6.12 23.60 2.93
N ARG A 85 6.09 22.25 3.03
CA ARG A 85 7.29 21.43 3.24
C ARG A 85 7.30 20.21 2.34
N TYR A 86 8.48 19.76 2.01
CA TYR A 86 8.65 18.45 1.39
C TYR A 86 8.53 17.36 2.45
N VAL A 87 7.85 16.29 2.10
CA VAL A 87 7.70 15.11 2.97
C VAL A 87 8.20 13.88 2.24
N ASP A 88 8.75 12.95 3.02
CA ASP A 88 9.22 11.68 2.51
C ASP A 88 8.09 10.65 2.57
N SER A 89 8.21 9.63 1.73
CA SER A 89 7.30 8.48 1.76
C SER A 89 8.10 7.19 1.85
N TYR A 90 7.52 6.20 2.51
CA TYR A 90 8.02 4.82 2.43
C TYR A 90 7.36 4.12 1.26
N LEU A 91 8.15 3.36 0.51
CA LEU A 91 7.63 2.35 -0.39
C LEU A 91 7.50 1.06 0.40
N MET A 92 6.29 0.53 0.47
CA MET A 92 6.01 -0.72 1.18
C MET A 92 5.45 -1.75 0.22
N ALA A 93 5.76 -3.01 0.46
CA ALA A 93 5.27 -4.10 -0.36
C ALA A 93 4.94 -5.32 0.49
N ARG A 94 3.95 -6.07 0.02
CA ARG A 94 3.56 -7.36 0.55
C ARG A 94 3.77 -8.39 -0.56
N LEU A 95 4.52 -9.42 -0.25
CA LEU A 95 4.78 -10.52 -1.17
C LEU A 95 3.99 -11.74 -0.71
N ARG A 96 3.19 -12.32 -1.61
CA ARG A 96 2.50 -13.58 -1.35
C ARG A 96 3.40 -14.73 -1.79
N GLN A 97 3.52 -15.72 -0.96
CA GLN A 97 4.23 -16.95 -1.32
C GLN A 97 3.42 -17.76 -2.32
N VAL A 98 4.08 -18.21 -3.37
CA VAL A 98 3.47 -19.02 -4.42
C VAL A 98 4.12 -20.38 -4.49
#